data_93915cf3b968e8743e96f2ada6b9c3bf
#
_entry.id   93915cf3b968e8743e96f2ada6b9c3bf
#
_cell.length_a   1.000
_cell.length_b   1.000
_cell.length_c   1.000
_cell.angle_alpha   90.00
_cell.angle_beta   90.00
_cell.angle_gamma   90.00
#
_symmetry.space_group_name_H-M   'P 1'
#
loop_
_entity.id
_entity.type
_entity.pdbx_description
1 polymer ?
#
loop_
_entity_poly.entity_id
_entity_poly.type
_entity_poly.pdbx_seq_one_letter_code
_entity_poly.pdbx_strand_id
1 'polypeptide(L)'
;MRQETQKIMSAFLKGEKASAQRTNTDGNTVWLHGNKIAHRQQDTYDHGLVQFTLAGWPTVTTRERINGMLDVFGYSDFGVIQKNLNQYLVYKGKKVRSVDDREVISLAELDHLRDEMKNSRNTLLV
;
A
#
# COMPACT_ATOMS: atom_id res chain seq x y z
N MET A 1 7.36 3.37 11.44
CA MET A 1 7.57 3.90 10.06
C MET A 1 8.79 4.80 10.05
N ARG A 2 9.62 4.70 9.05
CA ARG A 2 10.81 5.54 8.91
C ARG A 2 10.42 6.96 8.55
N GLN A 3 11.27 7.93 8.94
CA GLN A 3 11.01 9.36 8.69
C GLN A 3 10.91 9.67 7.19
N GLU A 4 11.78 9.10 6.37
CA GLU A 4 11.75 9.30 4.92
C GLU A 4 10.47 8.76 4.31
N THR A 5 9.94 7.65 4.79
CA THR A 5 8.66 7.09 4.34
C THR A 5 7.50 8.01 4.71
N GLN A 6 7.50 8.52 5.94
CA GLN A 6 6.48 9.47 6.41
C GLN A 6 6.45 10.71 5.53
N LYS A 7 7.64 11.26 5.23
CA LYS A 7 7.78 12.46 4.39
C LYS A 7 7.19 12.24 3.00
N ILE A 8 7.61 11.13 2.33
CA ILE A 8 7.20 10.85 0.96
C ILE A 8 5.71 10.54 0.87
N MET A 9 5.21 9.69 1.77
CA MET A 9 3.81 9.26 1.69
C MET A 9 2.84 10.36 2.09
N SER A 10 3.24 11.24 3.01
CA SER A 10 2.44 12.43 3.34
C SER A 10 2.37 13.40 2.15
N ALA A 11 3.48 13.60 1.45
CA ALA A 11 3.49 14.41 0.23
C ALA A 11 2.63 13.78 -0.88
N PHE A 12 2.76 12.48 -1.07
CA PHE A 12 1.94 11.75 -2.05
C PHE A 12 0.44 11.88 -1.74
N LEU A 13 0.06 11.74 -0.47
CA LEU A 13 -1.33 11.92 -0.06
C LEU A 13 -1.87 13.29 -0.46
N LYS A 14 -1.04 14.34 -0.31
CA LYS A 14 -1.41 15.73 -0.60
C LYS A 14 -1.24 16.11 -2.06
N GLY A 15 -0.69 15.24 -2.91
CA GLY A 15 -0.39 15.57 -4.29
C GLY A 15 0.82 16.47 -4.46
N GLU A 16 1.78 16.44 -3.54
CA GLU A 16 2.96 17.30 -3.52
C GLU A 16 4.23 16.51 -3.88
N LYS A 17 5.25 17.23 -4.40
CA LYS A 17 6.56 16.64 -4.70
C LYS A 17 7.38 16.49 -3.44
N ALA A 18 8.14 15.40 -3.33
CA ALA A 18 9.12 15.18 -2.27
C ALA A 18 10.15 14.13 -2.68
N SER A 19 11.32 14.19 -2.07
CA SER A 19 12.40 13.20 -2.29
C SER A 19 13.09 12.91 -0.96
N ALA A 20 13.43 11.65 -0.71
CA ALA A 20 14.20 11.21 0.44
C ALA A 20 14.69 9.78 0.24
N GLN A 21 16.01 9.54 0.43
CA GLN A 21 16.58 8.17 0.46
C GLN A 21 16.18 7.31 -0.74
N ARG A 22 16.40 7.83 -1.97
CA ARG A 22 16.07 7.13 -3.22
C ARG A 22 14.58 6.82 -3.40
N THR A 23 13.75 7.39 -2.57
CA THR A 23 12.30 7.36 -2.72
C THR A 23 11.85 8.77 -3.10
N ASN A 24 11.02 8.89 -4.12
CA ASN A 24 10.54 10.20 -4.52
C ASN A 24 9.12 10.12 -5.05
N THR A 25 8.44 11.25 -5.03
CA THR A 25 7.10 11.39 -5.58
C THR A 25 6.96 12.72 -6.29
N ASP A 26 6.19 12.70 -7.38
CA ASP A 26 5.77 13.94 -8.06
C ASP A 26 4.35 14.36 -7.62
N GLY A 27 3.79 13.68 -6.64
CA GLY A 27 2.43 13.89 -6.16
C GLY A 27 1.43 12.90 -6.73
N ASN A 28 1.72 12.28 -7.87
CA ASN A 28 0.85 11.28 -8.51
C ASN A 28 1.42 9.88 -8.50
N THR A 29 2.74 9.76 -8.46
CA THR A 29 3.45 8.48 -8.49
C THR A 29 4.51 8.48 -7.42
N VAL A 30 4.79 7.31 -6.84
CA VAL A 30 5.91 7.10 -5.93
C VAL A 30 6.87 6.12 -6.56
N TRP A 31 8.15 6.49 -6.60
CA TRP A 31 9.25 5.64 -7.08
C TRP A 31 10.19 5.30 -5.93
N LEU A 32 10.63 4.05 -5.90
CA LEU A 32 11.71 3.58 -5.03
C LEU A 32 12.81 3.03 -5.92
N HIS A 33 14.01 3.60 -5.85
CA HIS A 33 15.14 3.24 -6.72
C HIS A 33 14.75 3.28 -8.21
N GLY A 34 13.91 4.24 -8.61
CA GLY A 34 13.43 4.35 -9.98
C GLY A 34 12.29 3.42 -10.36
N ASN A 35 11.85 2.53 -9.47
CA ASN A 35 10.74 1.62 -9.72
C ASN A 35 9.43 2.21 -9.18
N LYS A 36 8.40 2.21 -10.01
CA LYS A 36 7.08 2.70 -9.63
C LYS A 36 6.43 1.73 -8.66
N ILE A 37 6.21 2.16 -7.41
CA ILE A 37 5.58 1.33 -6.38
C ILE A 37 4.17 1.78 -6.01
N ALA A 38 3.80 3.01 -6.32
CA ALA A 38 2.44 3.51 -6.10
C ALA A 38 2.09 4.55 -7.15
N HIS A 39 0.81 4.63 -7.49
CA HIS A 39 0.35 5.54 -8.52
C HIS A 39 -1.13 5.86 -8.33
N ARG A 40 -1.49 7.14 -8.57
CA ARG A 40 -2.86 7.60 -8.63
C ARG A 40 -3.33 7.50 -10.08
N GLN A 41 -4.37 6.71 -10.35
CA GLN A 41 -4.79 6.38 -11.72
C GLN A 41 -5.23 7.59 -12.54
N GLN A 42 -5.80 8.59 -11.91
CA GLN A 42 -6.25 9.80 -12.58
C GLN A 42 -5.90 10.97 -11.70
N ASP A 43 -5.91 12.18 -12.25
CA ASP A 43 -5.68 13.41 -11.51
C ASP A 43 -6.84 13.67 -10.56
N THR A 44 -7.00 12.81 -9.57
CA THR A 44 -8.08 12.85 -8.59
C THR A 44 -7.56 12.53 -7.20
N TYR A 45 -8.21 13.06 -6.19
CA TYR A 45 -7.91 12.76 -4.80
C TYR A 45 -8.74 11.61 -4.25
N ASP A 46 -9.45 10.87 -5.11
CA ASP A 46 -10.15 9.65 -4.71
C ASP A 46 -9.12 8.56 -4.36
N HIS A 47 -9.04 8.19 -3.09
CA HIS A 47 -8.10 7.18 -2.61
C HIS A 47 -8.33 5.81 -3.28
N GLY A 48 -9.56 5.49 -3.67
CA GLY A 48 -9.87 4.23 -4.36
C GLY A 48 -9.14 4.07 -5.68
N LEU A 49 -8.69 5.17 -6.29
CA LEU A 49 -7.94 5.16 -7.54
C LEU A 49 -6.42 5.09 -7.32
N VAL A 50 -5.94 5.02 -6.08
CA VAL A 50 -4.54 4.81 -5.76
C VAL A 50 -4.24 3.33 -5.81
N GLN A 51 -3.14 2.98 -6.49
CA GLN A 51 -2.68 1.60 -6.65
C GLN A 51 -1.25 1.48 -6.11
N PHE A 52 -0.88 0.27 -5.71
CA PHE A 52 0.48 -0.02 -5.27
C PHE A 52 0.92 -1.39 -5.77
N THR A 53 2.23 -1.60 -5.82
CA THR A 53 2.84 -2.85 -6.26
C THR A 53 4.24 -2.97 -5.65
N LEU A 54 4.71 -4.21 -5.49
CA LEU A 54 6.10 -4.47 -5.13
C LEU A 54 7.05 -4.24 -6.32
N ALA A 55 6.51 -4.00 -7.52
CA ALA A 55 7.26 -3.67 -8.74
C ALA A 55 8.34 -4.71 -9.10
N GLY A 56 8.15 -5.97 -8.70
CA GLY A 56 9.11 -7.04 -8.93
C GLY A 56 10.27 -7.06 -7.94
N TRP A 57 10.23 -6.21 -6.89
CA TRP A 57 11.30 -6.10 -5.89
C TRP A 57 10.72 -6.31 -4.49
N PRO A 58 10.50 -7.58 -4.07
CA PRO A 58 9.88 -7.87 -2.77
C PRO A 58 10.89 -7.74 -1.62
N THR A 59 11.48 -6.57 -1.47
CA THR A 59 12.49 -6.30 -0.44
C THR A 59 11.83 -5.73 0.82
N VAL A 60 12.59 -5.78 1.93
CA VAL A 60 12.16 -5.15 3.19
C VAL A 60 11.82 -3.68 2.98
N THR A 61 12.66 -2.96 2.22
CA THR A 61 12.45 -1.54 1.97
C THR A 61 11.17 -1.29 1.17
N THR A 62 10.93 -2.08 0.11
CA THR A 62 9.71 -1.93 -0.69
C THR A 62 8.46 -2.14 0.17
N ARG A 63 8.43 -3.20 0.98
CA ARG A 63 7.31 -3.46 1.90
C ARG A 63 7.15 -2.34 2.91
N GLU A 64 8.26 -1.82 3.46
CA GLU A 64 8.21 -0.74 4.44
C GLU A 64 7.57 0.52 3.82
N ARG A 65 7.94 0.86 2.59
CA ARG A 65 7.35 2.02 1.88
C ARG A 65 5.86 1.82 1.64
N ILE A 66 5.46 0.65 1.16
CA ILE A 66 4.04 0.34 0.90
C ILE A 66 3.25 0.36 2.21
N ASN A 67 3.74 -0.28 3.27
CA ASN A 67 3.06 -0.28 4.56
C ASN A 67 2.96 1.13 5.14
N GLY A 68 3.97 1.96 4.94
CA GLY A 68 3.91 3.36 5.33
C GLY A 68 2.87 4.15 4.56
N MET A 69 2.70 3.87 3.27
CA MET A 69 1.63 4.47 2.47
C MET A 69 0.26 4.06 3.04
N LEU A 70 0.07 2.78 3.31
CA LEU A 70 -1.19 2.29 3.89
C LEU A 70 -1.50 3.00 5.20
N ASP A 71 -0.50 3.18 6.07
CA ASP A 71 -0.69 3.91 7.34
C ASP A 71 -1.15 5.35 7.09
N VAL A 72 -0.47 6.06 6.21
CA VAL A 72 -0.78 7.48 5.94
C VAL A 72 -2.15 7.64 5.30
N PHE A 73 -2.55 6.69 4.46
CA PHE A 73 -3.83 6.75 3.73
C PHE A 73 -5.02 6.22 4.53
N GLY A 74 -4.80 5.78 5.79
CA GLY A 74 -5.91 5.30 6.63
C GLY A 74 -6.19 3.81 6.51
N TYR A 75 -5.22 3.03 6.04
CA TYR A 75 -5.33 1.57 5.87
C TYR A 75 -4.34 0.82 6.76
N SER A 76 -4.08 1.33 7.96
CA SER A 76 -3.12 0.71 8.88
C SER A 76 -3.56 -0.68 9.38
N ASP A 77 -4.81 -1.04 9.17
CA ASP A 77 -5.32 -2.39 9.43
C ASP A 77 -4.83 -3.41 8.38
N PHE A 78 -4.37 -2.95 7.23
CA PHE A 78 -3.76 -3.79 6.19
C PHE A 78 -2.24 -3.67 6.17
N GLY A 79 -1.59 -4.69 5.62
CA GLY A 79 -0.15 -4.65 5.40
C GLY A 79 0.28 -5.71 4.39
N VAL A 80 1.51 -5.56 3.90
CA VAL A 80 2.18 -6.56 3.07
C VAL A 80 3.33 -7.13 3.87
N ILE A 81 3.37 -8.46 3.99
CA ILE A 81 4.41 -9.17 4.75
C ILE A 81 5.06 -10.24 3.89
N GLN A 82 6.24 -10.70 4.31
CA GLN A 82 6.91 -11.86 3.73
C GLN A 82 6.92 -12.99 4.73
N LYS A 83 6.62 -14.21 4.25
CA LYS A 83 6.79 -15.42 5.03
C LYS A 83 7.22 -16.54 4.07
N ASN A 84 8.31 -17.24 4.42
CA ASN A 84 8.88 -18.30 3.60
C ASN A 84 9.11 -17.84 2.14
N LEU A 85 9.66 -16.63 1.97
CA LEU A 85 9.97 -16.01 0.68
C LEU A 85 8.74 -15.63 -0.15
N ASN A 86 7.54 -15.86 0.34
CA ASN A 86 6.30 -15.47 -0.33
C ASN A 86 5.73 -14.18 0.29
N GLN A 87 5.09 -13.37 -0.54
CA GLN A 87 4.46 -12.12 -0.12
C GLN A 87 2.98 -12.33 0.14
N TYR A 88 2.47 -11.72 1.18
CA TYR A 88 1.05 -11.84 1.56
C TYR A 88 0.46 -10.49 1.92
N LEU A 89 -0.79 -10.27 1.49
CA LEU A 89 -1.62 -9.21 2.02
C LEU A 89 -2.22 -9.72 3.34
N VAL A 90 -2.12 -8.91 4.39
CA VAL A 90 -2.69 -9.24 5.70
C VAL A 90 -3.69 -8.17 6.12
N TYR A 91 -4.68 -8.59 6.91
CA TYR A 91 -5.66 -7.71 7.54
C TYR A 91 -5.68 -8.02 9.03
N LYS A 92 -5.37 -7.00 9.86
CA LYS A 92 -5.27 -7.13 11.33
C LYS A 92 -4.39 -8.33 11.72
N GLY A 93 -3.27 -8.49 11.02
CA GLY A 93 -2.29 -9.52 11.28
C GLY A 93 -2.61 -10.90 10.71
N LYS A 94 -3.75 -11.07 10.06
CA LYS A 94 -4.16 -12.36 9.48
C LYS A 94 -3.98 -12.33 7.96
N LYS A 95 -3.46 -13.42 7.39
CA LYS A 95 -3.29 -13.53 5.94
C LYS A 95 -4.63 -13.50 5.24
N VAL A 96 -4.75 -12.62 4.24
CA VAL A 96 -5.91 -12.54 3.36
C VAL A 96 -5.67 -13.38 2.12
N ARG A 97 -4.54 -13.14 1.45
CA ARG A 97 -4.14 -13.86 0.25
C ARG A 97 -2.67 -13.63 -0.07
N SER A 98 -2.11 -14.46 -0.97
CA SER A 98 -0.77 -14.23 -1.49
C SER A 98 -0.78 -13.06 -2.48
N VAL A 99 0.38 -12.43 -2.65
CA VAL A 99 0.59 -11.30 -3.55
C VAL A 99 1.76 -11.62 -4.45
N ASP A 100 1.57 -11.54 -5.77
CA ASP A 100 2.67 -11.67 -6.72
C ASP A 100 3.55 -10.42 -6.69
N ASP A 101 4.84 -10.58 -6.97
CA ASP A 101 5.82 -9.50 -6.89
C ASP A 101 5.50 -8.33 -7.82
N ARG A 102 4.76 -8.56 -8.90
CA ARG A 102 4.39 -7.53 -9.88
C ARG A 102 2.90 -7.21 -9.88
N GLU A 103 2.15 -7.78 -8.97
CA GLU A 103 0.72 -7.55 -8.87
C GLU A 103 0.44 -6.11 -8.48
N VAL A 104 -0.59 -5.52 -9.08
CA VAL A 104 -1.07 -4.17 -8.75
C VAL A 104 -2.33 -4.30 -7.91
N ILE A 105 -2.33 -3.66 -6.75
CA ILE A 105 -3.45 -3.70 -5.81
C ILE A 105 -3.97 -2.28 -5.64
N SER A 106 -5.29 -2.09 -5.74
CA SER A 106 -5.91 -0.78 -5.52
C SER A 106 -6.40 -0.65 -4.08
N LEU A 107 -6.46 0.59 -3.57
CA LEU A 107 -7.07 0.84 -2.27
C LEU A 107 -8.56 0.52 -2.28
N ALA A 108 -9.23 0.60 -3.44
CA ALA A 108 -10.62 0.18 -3.58
C ALA A 108 -10.80 -1.30 -3.27
N GLU A 109 -9.83 -2.14 -3.66
CA GLU A 109 -9.85 -3.57 -3.31
C GLU A 109 -9.78 -3.74 -1.79
N LEU A 110 -8.94 -2.96 -1.11
CA LEU A 110 -8.83 -3.02 0.36
C LEU A 110 -10.14 -2.61 1.04
N ASP A 111 -10.80 -1.58 0.53
CA ASP A 111 -12.13 -1.18 1.04
C ASP A 111 -13.13 -2.32 0.92
N HIS A 112 -13.15 -2.99 -0.23
CA HIS A 112 -14.03 -4.12 -0.47
C HIS A 112 -13.72 -5.30 0.46
N LEU A 113 -12.43 -5.63 0.62
CA LEU A 113 -12.00 -6.69 1.52
C LEU A 113 -12.36 -6.39 2.97
N ARG A 114 -12.21 -5.12 3.38
CA ARG A 114 -12.57 -4.69 4.74
C ARG A 114 -14.06 -4.92 5.00
N ASP A 115 -14.90 -4.54 4.05
CA ASP A 115 -16.35 -4.73 4.16
C ASP A 115 -16.72 -6.20 4.20
N GLU A 116 -16.13 -7.03 3.35
CA GLU A 116 -16.36 -8.48 3.34
C GLU A 116 -16.01 -9.11 4.68
N MET A 117 -14.87 -8.75 5.26
CA MET A 117 -14.42 -9.30 6.53
C MET A 117 -15.32 -8.89 7.69
N LYS A 118 -15.80 -7.66 7.69
CA LYS A 118 -16.77 -7.20 8.69
C LYS A 118 -18.10 -7.92 8.56
N ASN A 119 -18.58 -8.11 7.34
CA ASN A 119 -19.85 -8.80 7.08
C ASN A 119 -19.78 -10.28 7.46
N SER A 120 -18.66 -10.96 7.14
CA SER A 120 -18.44 -12.36 7.55
C SER A 120 -18.48 -12.51 9.07
N ARG A 121 -17.86 -11.58 9.80
CA ARG A 121 -17.91 -11.54 11.26
C ARG A 121 -19.32 -11.41 11.78
N ASN A 122 -20.09 -10.48 11.21
CA ASN A 122 -21.47 -10.25 11.62
C ASN A 122 -22.34 -11.46 11.32
N THR A 123 -22.12 -12.13 10.19
CA THR A 123 -22.85 -13.34 9.82
C THR A 123 -22.57 -14.48 10.80
N LEU A 124 -21.35 -14.62 11.28
CA LEU A 124 -20.97 -15.65 12.23
C LEU A 124 -21.54 -15.42 13.63
N LEU A 125 -21.93 -14.20 13.95
CA LEU A 125 -22.49 -13.83 15.24
C LEU A 125 -24.02 -13.97 15.28
N VAL A 126 -24.63 -14.20 14.16
CA VAL A 126 -26.06 -14.43 14.02
C VAL A 126 -26.34 -15.93 14.02
#